data_15654a9e13c26b1a4a472b70045d2713
#
_entry.id   15654a9e13c26b1a4a472b70045d2713
#
_cell.length_a   1.000
_cell.length_b   1.000
_cell.length_c   1.000
_cell.angle_alpha   90.00
_cell.angle_beta   90.00
_cell.angle_gamma   90.00
#
_symmetry.space_group_name_H-M   'P 1'
#
loop_
_entity.id
_entity.type
_entity.pdbx_description
1 polymer ?
#
loop_
_entity_poly.entity_id
_entity_poly.type
_entity_poly.pdbx_seq_one_letter_code
_entity_poly.pdbx_strand_id
1 'polypeptide(L)'
;MTAQNPSSQPPESSPQIPSSPQIPWAKNSAADSNPAGGIRFESITKNYPSRTGEPTTVLQDLNLHIPAGQITVFVGPSGCGKTTSLRMINRMVEPNSGTITIDGVNVHEKNPYELRRGIGYVMQQGGLMPHRTVAQNIATVPHLLGASRKQAQARALELLNVVGLDSSYAKRYPFQLSGGQVQRVGVARALAADAPVLLMDEPFSAVDPVVRTDLQKELLRLQARLAKTIVFVTHDIDEALLLGDTIAVFAEGGRLAQFGTPEEILYSPADDFVRSFVSRSVAGLLDEQTVRQARARRLAASREEQNSAAEGEKSE
;
A
#
# COMPACT_ATOMS: atom_id res chain seq x y z
N MET A 1 50.36 -39.92 -1.51
CA MET A 1 49.08 -39.75 -2.23
C MET A 1 48.24 -38.79 -1.42
N THR A 2 48.34 -37.51 -1.76
CA THR A 2 47.70 -36.39 -1.13
C THR A 2 46.39 -36.10 -1.88
N ALA A 3 45.26 -36.27 -1.21
CA ALA A 3 43.95 -35.95 -1.74
C ALA A 3 43.70 -34.43 -1.63
N GLN A 4 43.51 -33.80 -2.76
CA GLN A 4 43.11 -32.41 -2.90
C GLN A 4 41.61 -32.25 -2.64
N ASN A 5 41.27 -31.33 -1.75
CA ASN A 5 39.92 -30.90 -1.40
C ASN A 5 39.40 -29.96 -2.49
N PRO A 6 38.23 -30.14 -3.10
CA PRO A 6 37.69 -29.21 -4.08
C PRO A 6 37.10 -27.96 -3.39
N SER A 7 37.55 -26.83 -3.91
CA SER A 7 37.23 -25.45 -3.59
C SER A 7 35.73 -25.17 -3.42
N SER A 8 35.40 -24.54 -2.29
CA SER A 8 34.15 -23.85 -2.01
C SER A 8 33.95 -22.68 -2.99
N GLN A 9 32.96 -22.79 -3.85
CA GLN A 9 32.44 -21.62 -4.62
C GLN A 9 31.64 -20.70 -3.66
N PRO A 10 31.80 -19.39 -3.78
CA PRO A 10 30.94 -18.45 -3.04
C PRO A 10 29.49 -18.52 -3.58
N PRO A 11 28.47 -18.19 -2.75
CA PRO A 11 27.08 -18.26 -3.14
C PRO A 11 26.80 -17.29 -4.30
N GLU A 12 26.05 -17.78 -5.27
CA GLU A 12 25.59 -17.02 -6.43
C GLU A 12 24.94 -15.70 -6.01
N SER A 13 25.37 -14.63 -6.66
CA SER A 13 24.85 -13.27 -6.48
C SER A 13 23.32 -13.26 -6.72
N SER A 14 22.60 -12.69 -5.76
CA SER A 14 21.17 -12.39 -5.88
C SER A 14 20.89 -11.68 -7.22
N PRO A 15 19.77 -12.00 -7.91
CA PRO A 15 19.46 -11.37 -9.18
C PRO A 15 19.33 -9.86 -8.99
N GLN A 16 20.21 -9.11 -9.65
CA GLN A 16 20.11 -7.65 -9.72
C GLN A 16 18.83 -7.32 -10.50
N ILE A 17 17.87 -6.71 -9.81
CA ILE A 17 16.68 -6.12 -10.45
C ILE A 17 17.20 -4.92 -11.23
N PRO A 18 17.05 -4.87 -12.58
CA PRO A 18 17.52 -3.74 -13.36
C PRO A 18 16.85 -2.46 -12.87
N SER A 19 17.63 -1.36 -12.82
CA SER A 19 17.12 -0.01 -12.61
C SER A 19 15.90 0.21 -13.50
N SER A 20 14.79 0.65 -12.92
CA SER A 20 13.51 0.80 -13.63
C SER A 20 13.72 1.57 -14.92
N PRO A 21 13.38 1.02 -16.09
CA PRO A 21 13.43 1.78 -17.33
C PRO A 21 12.53 3.00 -17.12
N GLN A 22 13.04 4.19 -17.45
CA GLN A 22 12.23 5.41 -17.46
C GLN A 22 10.99 5.11 -18.30
N ILE A 23 9.85 5.07 -17.64
CA ILE A 23 8.60 4.69 -18.26
C ILE A 23 8.09 5.95 -18.97
N PRO A 24 8.14 6.04 -20.32
CA PRO A 24 7.91 7.31 -21.04
C PRO A 24 6.52 7.92 -20.82
N TRP A 25 5.57 7.11 -20.31
CA TRP A 25 4.21 7.57 -20.00
C TRP A 25 4.00 7.87 -18.53
N ALA A 26 4.88 7.43 -17.63
CA ALA A 26 4.91 7.89 -16.25
C ALA A 26 5.61 9.24 -16.25
N LYS A 27 4.85 10.32 -16.42
CA LYS A 27 5.39 11.66 -16.17
C LYS A 27 5.86 11.68 -14.74
N ASN A 28 7.17 11.79 -14.54
CA ASN A 28 7.80 11.93 -13.23
C ASN A 28 7.15 13.09 -12.48
N SER A 29 6.25 12.79 -11.57
CA SER A 29 5.79 13.74 -10.54
C SER A 29 6.73 13.75 -9.33
N ALA A 30 7.86 13.05 -9.41
CA ALA A 30 8.85 12.99 -8.34
C ALA A 30 9.71 14.26 -8.19
N ALA A 31 9.59 15.25 -9.10
CA ALA A 31 10.42 16.46 -9.07
C ALA A 31 9.88 17.60 -8.22
N ASP A 32 8.62 17.53 -7.76
CA ASP A 32 8.02 18.53 -6.86
C ASP A 32 7.54 17.87 -5.56
N SER A 33 8.43 17.25 -4.81
CA SER A 33 8.14 16.84 -3.43
C SER A 33 8.08 18.08 -2.54
N ASN A 34 6.93 18.75 -2.57
CA ASN A 34 6.61 19.76 -1.57
C ASN A 34 6.50 19.05 -0.21
N PRO A 35 7.31 19.42 0.80
CA PRO A 35 7.23 18.84 2.15
C PRO A 35 5.88 19.03 2.84
N ALA A 36 4.97 19.82 2.25
CA ALA A 36 3.57 19.95 2.63
C ALA A 36 2.63 19.00 1.87
N GLY A 37 3.16 18.12 1.00
CA GLY A 37 2.40 17.14 0.22
C GLY A 37 1.78 16.05 1.09
N GLY A 38 1.00 15.16 0.43
CA GLY A 38 0.30 14.07 1.09
C GLY A 38 -1.21 14.17 0.89
N ILE A 39 -1.95 13.42 1.71
CA ILE A 39 -3.42 13.39 1.62
C ILE A 39 -3.99 14.03 2.89
N ARG A 40 -4.92 14.98 2.73
CA ARG A 40 -5.60 15.62 3.86
C ARG A 40 -7.10 15.38 3.77
N PHE A 41 -7.68 15.06 4.91
CA PHE A 41 -9.10 15.05 5.17
C PHE A 41 -9.42 16.23 6.09
N GLU A 42 -10.36 17.08 5.70
CA GLU A 42 -10.76 18.26 6.45
C GLU A 42 -12.27 18.22 6.68
N SER A 43 -12.67 18.02 7.94
CA SER A 43 -14.05 17.97 8.43
C SER A 43 -14.97 17.02 7.63
N ILE A 44 -14.43 15.85 7.28
CA ILE A 44 -15.17 14.87 6.48
C ILE A 44 -16.27 14.20 7.28
N THR A 45 -17.50 14.34 6.78
CA THR A 45 -18.66 13.62 7.31
C THR A 45 -19.28 12.74 6.23
N LYS A 46 -19.67 11.52 6.59
CA LYS A 46 -20.34 10.56 5.73
C LYS A 46 -21.49 9.86 6.40
N ASN A 47 -22.66 10.02 5.81
CA ASN A 47 -23.90 9.37 6.20
C ASN A 47 -24.40 8.48 5.06
N TYR A 48 -24.98 7.34 5.41
CA TYR A 48 -25.71 6.49 4.48
C TYR A 48 -27.20 6.44 4.85
N PRO A 49 -28.10 6.39 3.86
CA PRO A 49 -29.53 6.18 4.13
C PRO A 49 -29.75 4.89 4.90
N SER A 50 -30.54 4.93 5.95
CA SER A 50 -30.98 3.72 6.68
C SER A 50 -32.37 3.31 6.24
N ARG A 51 -32.68 2.02 6.34
CA ARG A 51 -34.05 1.49 6.13
C ARG A 51 -35.02 1.94 7.21
N THR A 52 -34.52 2.37 8.37
CA THR A 52 -35.33 2.84 9.52
C THR A 52 -35.64 4.32 9.48
N GLY A 53 -35.19 5.06 8.45
CA GLY A 53 -35.48 6.48 8.25
C GLY A 53 -34.42 7.46 8.79
N GLU A 54 -33.66 7.09 9.82
CA GLU A 54 -32.55 7.92 10.30
C GLU A 54 -31.25 7.51 9.60
N PRO A 55 -30.46 8.47 9.06
CA PRO A 55 -29.22 8.16 8.37
C PRO A 55 -28.19 7.58 9.35
N THR A 56 -27.49 6.53 8.93
CA THR A 56 -26.36 5.98 9.70
C THR A 56 -25.11 6.79 9.40
N THR A 57 -24.55 7.43 10.41
CA THR A 57 -23.27 8.15 10.33
C THR A 57 -22.13 7.13 10.34
N VAL A 58 -21.32 7.13 9.29
CA VAL A 58 -20.14 6.25 9.15
C VAL A 58 -18.85 7.00 9.43
N LEU A 59 -18.82 8.30 9.18
CA LEU A 59 -17.70 9.20 9.53
C LEU A 59 -18.31 10.52 10.02
N GLN A 60 -17.74 11.03 11.10
CA GLN A 60 -18.16 12.30 11.69
C GLN A 60 -16.94 13.19 11.92
N ASP A 61 -16.88 14.32 11.22
CA ASP A 61 -15.83 15.35 11.32
C ASP A 61 -14.40 14.77 11.31
N LEU A 62 -14.13 13.86 10.37
CA LEU A 62 -12.81 13.26 10.25
C LEU A 62 -11.81 14.31 9.75
N ASN A 63 -10.81 14.58 10.59
CA ASN A 63 -9.67 15.41 10.29
C ASN A 63 -8.41 14.54 10.37
N LEU A 64 -7.68 14.38 9.25
CA LEU A 64 -6.52 13.50 9.17
C LEU A 64 -5.53 13.99 8.12
N HIS A 65 -4.26 14.00 8.44
CA HIS A 65 -3.17 14.24 7.50
C HIS A 65 -2.31 13.00 7.33
N ILE A 66 -2.27 12.46 6.12
CA ILE A 66 -1.45 11.34 5.69
C ILE A 66 -0.19 11.90 5.05
N PRO A 67 1.00 11.68 5.63
CA PRO A 67 2.24 12.22 5.10
C PRO A 67 2.59 11.63 3.73
N ALA A 68 3.16 12.45 2.84
CA ALA A 68 3.66 11.98 1.56
C ALA A 68 4.82 10.99 1.74
N GLY A 69 4.91 10.01 0.84
CA GLY A 69 6.03 9.06 0.82
C GLY A 69 6.07 8.07 1.99
N GLN A 70 5.01 7.95 2.77
CA GLN A 70 4.90 7.07 3.93
C GLN A 70 3.75 6.07 3.79
N ILE A 71 3.81 5.00 4.60
CA ILE A 71 2.71 4.07 4.78
C ILE A 71 1.87 4.54 5.97
N THR A 72 0.64 4.96 5.73
CA THR A 72 -0.35 5.19 6.78
C THR A 72 -1.33 4.03 6.82
N VAL A 73 -1.44 3.38 7.98
CA VAL A 73 -2.36 2.25 8.17
C VAL A 73 -3.63 2.71 8.88
N PHE A 74 -4.78 2.40 8.26
CA PHE A 74 -6.10 2.55 8.90
C PHE A 74 -6.48 1.24 9.56
N VAL A 75 -6.65 1.24 10.88
CA VAL A 75 -6.98 0.05 11.66
C VAL A 75 -8.18 0.31 12.58
N GLY A 76 -8.90 -0.74 12.93
CA GLY A 76 -10.08 -0.66 13.81
C GLY A 76 -11.12 -1.73 13.49
N PRO A 77 -12.22 -1.81 14.25
CA PRO A 77 -13.27 -2.81 14.08
C PRO A 77 -13.94 -2.73 12.69
N SER A 78 -14.65 -3.80 12.34
CA SER A 78 -15.43 -3.82 11.10
C SER A 78 -16.55 -2.77 11.15
N GLY A 79 -16.79 -2.08 10.01
CA GLY A 79 -17.84 -1.07 9.91
C GLY A 79 -17.49 0.32 10.45
N CYS A 80 -16.30 0.54 11.03
CA CYS A 80 -15.92 1.85 11.59
C CYS A 80 -15.48 2.90 10.52
N GLY A 81 -15.68 2.66 9.24
CA GLY A 81 -15.46 3.67 8.20
C GLY A 81 -14.12 3.62 7.44
N LYS A 82 -13.18 2.72 7.77
CA LYS A 82 -11.84 2.61 7.13
C LYS A 82 -11.90 2.53 5.60
N THR A 83 -12.60 1.53 5.08
CA THR A 83 -12.79 1.35 3.63
C THR A 83 -13.54 2.52 2.99
N THR A 84 -14.50 3.11 3.70
CA THR A 84 -15.22 4.30 3.25
C THR A 84 -14.27 5.49 3.11
N SER A 85 -13.43 5.75 4.12
CA SER A 85 -12.41 6.81 4.08
C SER A 85 -11.41 6.57 2.94
N LEU A 86 -10.92 5.34 2.78
CA LEU A 86 -10.03 4.96 1.69
C LEU A 86 -10.66 5.27 0.32
N ARG A 87 -11.91 4.89 0.11
CA ARG A 87 -12.64 5.06 -1.17
C ARG A 87 -13.02 6.50 -1.46
N MET A 88 -12.96 7.39 -0.50
CA MET A 88 -13.15 8.82 -0.74
C MET A 88 -11.93 9.45 -1.40
N ILE A 89 -10.72 8.97 -1.13
CA ILE A 89 -9.48 9.50 -1.72
C ILE A 89 -9.53 9.40 -3.25
N ASN A 90 -10.07 8.29 -3.80
CA ASN A 90 -10.19 8.07 -5.25
C ASN A 90 -11.59 8.41 -5.79
N ARG A 91 -12.45 9.07 -5.00
CA ARG A 91 -13.81 9.46 -5.36
C ARG A 91 -14.69 8.30 -5.81
N MET A 92 -14.47 7.07 -5.27
CA MET A 92 -15.45 5.98 -5.41
C MET A 92 -16.62 6.15 -4.45
N VAL A 93 -16.41 6.89 -3.37
CA VAL A 93 -17.43 7.34 -2.43
C VAL A 93 -17.27 8.85 -2.27
N GLU A 94 -18.37 9.59 -2.35
CA GLU A 94 -18.36 11.03 -2.11
C GLU A 94 -18.72 11.33 -0.63
N PRO A 95 -18.04 12.27 0.04
CA PRO A 95 -18.43 12.71 1.38
C PRO A 95 -19.75 13.49 1.32
N ASN A 96 -20.44 13.62 2.44
CA ASN A 96 -21.58 14.52 2.56
C ASN A 96 -21.13 15.96 2.84
N SER A 97 -20.03 16.15 3.55
CA SER A 97 -19.38 17.45 3.77
C SER A 97 -17.89 17.28 4.00
N GLY A 98 -17.14 18.37 3.94
CA GLY A 98 -15.70 18.42 4.09
C GLY A 98 -14.95 18.32 2.76
N THR A 99 -13.62 18.34 2.84
CA THR A 99 -12.73 18.39 1.68
C THR A 99 -11.61 17.37 1.80
N ILE A 100 -11.25 16.74 0.67
CA ILE A 100 -10.07 15.86 0.58
C ILE A 100 -9.13 16.47 -0.45
N THR A 101 -7.85 16.61 -0.07
CA THR A 101 -6.81 17.07 -0.98
C THR A 101 -5.70 16.03 -1.11
N ILE A 102 -5.09 15.95 -2.30
CA ILE A 102 -3.87 15.20 -2.58
C ILE A 102 -2.84 16.22 -3.08
N ASP A 103 -1.72 16.34 -2.38
CA ASP A 103 -0.66 17.32 -2.65
C ASP A 103 -1.20 18.76 -2.78
N GLY A 104 -2.17 19.11 -1.90
CA GLY A 104 -2.81 20.40 -1.85
C GLY A 104 -3.91 20.63 -2.91
N VAL A 105 -4.11 19.71 -3.84
CA VAL A 105 -5.16 19.80 -4.87
C VAL A 105 -6.40 19.06 -4.41
N ASN A 106 -7.56 19.74 -4.41
CA ASN A 106 -8.83 19.13 -4.07
C ASN A 106 -9.19 18.03 -5.07
N VAL A 107 -9.50 16.82 -4.57
CA VAL A 107 -9.84 15.69 -5.43
C VAL A 107 -11.08 15.94 -6.28
N HIS A 108 -11.99 16.82 -5.85
CA HIS A 108 -13.20 17.20 -6.60
C HIS A 108 -12.90 18.10 -7.82
N GLU A 109 -11.76 18.80 -7.84
CA GLU A 109 -11.34 19.62 -8.98
C GLU A 109 -10.78 18.79 -10.13
N LYS A 110 -10.36 17.55 -9.84
CA LYS A 110 -9.83 16.63 -10.86
C LYS A 110 -10.94 15.84 -11.54
N ASN A 111 -10.76 15.56 -12.83
CA ASN A 111 -11.61 14.58 -13.52
C ASN A 111 -11.49 13.22 -12.83
N PRO A 112 -12.59 12.55 -12.43
CA PRO A 112 -12.54 11.28 -11.70
C PRO A 112 -11.77 10.16 -12.42
N TYR A 113 -11.80 10.14 -13.75
CA TYR A 113 -11.05 9.14 -14.53
C TYR A 113 -9.54 9.38 -14.50
N GLU A 114 -9.11 10.65 -14.55
CA GLU A 114 -7.70 11.03 -14.45
C GLU A 114 -7.19 10.80 -13.04
N LEU A 115 -7.94 11.20 -12.03
CA LEU A 115 -7.62 10.95 -10.63
C LEU A 115 -7.37 9.44 -10.39
N ARG A 116 -8.31 8.60 -10.80
CA ARG A 116 -8.22 7.14 -10.57
C ARG A 116 -7.10 6.47 -11.36
N ARG A 117 -6.71 7.00 -12.52
CA ARG A 117 -5.53 6.51 -13.28
C ARG A 117 -4.21 6.86 -12.58
N GLY A 118 -4.19 7.95 -11.80
CA GLY A 118 -3.04 8.38 -11.00
C GLY A 118 -2.96 7.72 -9.62
N ILE A 119 -3.86 6.79 -9.30
CA ILE A 119 -3.92 6.09 -8.02
C ILE A 119 -3.94 4.58 -8.26
N GLY A 120 -2.98 3.86 -7.66
CA GLY A 120 -3.03 2.40 -7.61
C GLY A 120 -4.04 1.95 -6.56
N TYR A 121 -4.94 1.02 -6.90
CA TYR A 121 -5.96 0.55 -5.98
C TYR A 121 -6.02 -0.98 -5.91
N VAL A 122 -5.78 -1.51 -4.71
CA VAL A 122 -5.96 -2.92 -4.37
C VAL A 122 -7.29 -3.09 -3.65
N MET A 123 -8.21 -3.81 -4.28
CA MET A 123 -9.55 -4.09 -3.73
C MET A 123 -9.51 -5.32 -2.83
N GLN A 124 -10.31 -5.34 -1.79
CA GLN A 124 -10.43 -6.43 -0.82
C GLN A 124 -10.63 -7.83 -1.45
N GLN A 125 -11.38 -7.92 -2.55
CA GLN A 125 -11.61 -9.17 -3.29
C GLN A 125 -10.79 -9.29 -4.59
N GLY A 126 -9.64 -8.61 -4.69
CA GLY A 126 -8.79 -8.62 -5.88
C GLY A 126 -9.36 -7.87 -7.10
N GLY A 127 -10.67 -7.91 -7.32
CA GLY A 127 -11.39 -7.16 -8.35
C GLY A 127 -10.85 -7.35 -9.78
N LEU A 128 -10.38 -8.55 -10.12
CA LEU A 128 -9.87 -8.86 -11.45
C LEU A 128 -11.01 -8.98 -12.47
N MET A 129 -10.74 -8.58 -13.70
CA MET A 129 -11.65 -8.77 -14.81
C MET A 129 -11.67 -10.25 -15.23
N PRO A 130 -12.79 -10.98 -15.09
CA PRO A 130 -12.83 -12.42 -15.24
C PRO A 130 -12.58 -12.90 -16.68
N HIS A 131 -12.87 -12.05 -17.66
CA HIS A 131 -12.68 -12.31 -19.10
C HIS A 131 -11.29 -11.93 -19.62
N ARG A 132 -10.40 -11.45 -18.75
CA ARG A 132 -9.01 -11.11 -19.07
C ARG A 132 -8.04 -12.06 -18.40
N THR A 133 -6.94 -12.35 -19.07
CA THR A 133 -5.84 -13.10 -18.45
C THR A 133 -5.18 -12.30 -17.34
N VAL A 134 -4.36 -12.95 -16.52
CA VAL A 134 -3.56 -12.32 -15.46
C VAL A 134 -2.71 -11.17 -16.01
N ALA A 135 -1.93 -11.42 -17.05
CA ALA A 135 -1.12 -10.38 -17.67
C ALA A 135 -1.95 -9.22 -18.24
N GLN A 136 -3.11 -9.50 -18.83
CA GLN A 136 -4.01 -8.48 -19.33
C GLN A 136 -4.67 -7.66 -18.20
N ASN A 137 -4.94 -8.28 -17.06
CA ASN A 137 -5.42 -7.57 -15.87
C ASN A 137 -4.37 -6.57 -15.38
N ILE A 138 -3.12 -7.01 -15.23
CA ILE A 138 -2.01 -6.16 -14.78
C ILE A 138 -1.73 -5.05 -15.80
N ALA A 139 -1.73 -5.37 -17.09
CA ALA A 139 -1.45 -4.42 -18.17
C ALA A 139 -2.55 -3.39 -18.43
N THR A 140 -3.70 -3.48 -17.74
CA THR A 140 -4.87 -2.62 -18.04
C THR A 140 -4.57 -1.15 -17.83
N VAL A 141 -4.05 -0.76 -16.67
CA VAL A 141 -3.78 0.66 -16.36
C VAL A 141 -2.64 1.22 -17.19
N PRO A 142 -1.49 0.54 -17.35
CA PRO A 142 -0.47 0.97 -18.30
C PRO A 142 -1.01 1.26 -19.72
N HIS A 143 -1.91 0.42 -20.23
CA HIS A 143 -2.56 0.68 -21.52
C HIS A 143 -3.40 1.94 -21.52
N LEU A 144 -4.18 2.18 -20.47
CA LEU A 144 -5.00 3.40 -20.32
C LEU A 144 -4.14 4.67 -20.21
N LEU A 145 -2.87 4.51 -19.78
CA LEU A 145 -1.87 5.58 -19.71
C LEU A 145 -1.04 5.73 -21.00
N GLY A 146 -1.36 4.97 -22.05
CA GLY A 146 -0.72 5.09 -23.37
C GLY A 146 0.46 4.15 -23.62
N ALA A 147 0.74 3.19 -22.71
CA ALA A 147 1.76 2.19 -22.95
C ALA A 147 1.43 1.30 -24.16
N SER A 148 2.42 0.99 -24.99
CA SER A 148 2.27 0.00 -26.05
C SER A 148 1.97 -1.39 -25.45
N ARG A 149 1.37 -2.28 -26.25
CA ARG A 149 1.08 -3.66 -25.81
C ARG A 149 2.33 -4.39 -25.33
N LYS A 150 3.48 -4.21 -26.02
CA LYS A 150 4.75 -4.84 -25.67
C LYS A 150 5.27 -4.37 -24.31
N GLN A 151 5.21 -3.06 -24.06
CA GLN A 151 5.66 -2.45 -22.81
C GLN A 151 4.78 -2.87 -21.64
N ALA A 152 3.44 -2.78 -21.79
CA ALA A 152 2.51 -3.18 -20.76
C ALA A 152 2.59 -4.69 -20.42
N GLN A 153 2.83 -5.53 -21.43
CA GLN A 153 3.06 -6.96 -21.24
C GLN A 153 4.37 -7.25 -20.50
N ALA A 154 5.45 -6.58 -20.86
CA ALA A 154 6.75 -6.73 -20.19
C ALA A 154 6.64 -6.33 -18.71
N ARG A 155 5.99 -5.19 -18.43
CA ARG A 155 5.73 -4.74 -17.06
C ARG A 155 4.87 -5.73 -16.26
N ALA A 156 3.89 -6.34 -16.91
CA ALA A 156 3.05 -7.35 -16.25
C ALA A 156 3.85 -8.59 -15.84
N LEU A 157 4.78 -9.06 -16.68
CA LEU A 157 5.65 -10.20 -16.35
C LEU A 157 6.64 -9.87 -15.22
N GLU A 158 7.22 -8.68 -15.23
CA GLU A 158 8.08 -8.20 -14.15
C GLU A 158 7.33 -8.20 -12.80
N LEU A 159 6.12 -7.62 -12.77
CA LEU A 159 5.33 -7.51 -11.56
C LEU A 159 4.78 -8.85 -11.06
N LEU A 160 4.57 -9.84 -11.94
CA LEU A 160 4.27 -11.20 -11.49
C LEU A 160 5.39 -11.76 -10.62
N ASN A 161 6.65 -11.59 -11.02
CA ASN A 161 7.80 -12.01 -10.22
C ASN A 161 7.87 -11.27 -8.88
N VAL A 162 7.60 -9.95 -8.88
CA VAL A 162 7.57 -9.12 -7.65
C VAL A 162 6.57 -9.65 -6.64
N VAL A 163 5.39 -10.10 -7.09
CA VAL A 163 4.37 -10.68 -6.19
C VAL A 163 4.52 -12.19 -5.97
N GLY A 164 5.68 -12.76 -6.32
CA GLY A 164 5.99 -14.18 -6.11
C GLY A 164 5.12 -15.14 -6.94
N LEU A 165 4.73 -14.74 -8.15
CA LEU A 165 4.03 -15.58 -9.12
C LEU A 165 4.92 -15.82 -10.33
N ASP A 166 5.06 -17.10 -10.70
CA ASP A 166 5.80 -17.50 -11.89
C ASP A 166 5.16 -16.95 -13.18
N SER A 167 5.98 -16.65 -14.18
CA SER A 167 5.52 -16.09 -15.46
C SER A 167 4.52 -16.98 -16.22
N SER A 168 4.46 -18.29 -15.94
CA SER A 168 3.46 -19.21 -16.50
C SER A 168 2.01 -18.83 -16.11
N TYR A 169 1.83 -18.09 -15.01
CA TYR A 169 0.54 -17.55 -14.61
C TYR A 169 0.00 -16.47 -15.55
N ALA A 170 0.85 -15.83 -16.34
CA ALA A 170 0.49 -14.70 -17.20
C ALA A 170 -0.70 -14.98 -18.14
N LYS A 171 -0.81 -16.21 -18.61
CA LYS A 171 -1.87 -16.66 -19.56
C LYS A 171 -3.11 -17.21 -18.86
N ARG A 172 -3.09 -17.43 -17.55
CA ARG A 172 -4.23 -17.93 -16.78
C ARG A 172 -5.32 -16.86 -16.64
N TYR A 173 -6.54 -17.31 -16.43
CA TYR A 173 -7.68 -16.47 -16.10
C TYR A 173 -7.94 -16.46 -14.59
N PRO A 174 -8.62 -15.44 -14.03
CA PRO A 174 -8.89 -15.34 -12.60
C PRO A 174 -9.53 -16.60 -11.98
N PHE A 175 -10.43 -17.27 -12.67
CA PHE A 175 -11.09 -18.50 -12.19
C PHE A 175 -10.14 -19.70 -12.05
N GLN A 176 -8.93 -19.63 -12.61
CA GLN A 176 -7.88 -20.66 -12.52
C GLN A 176 -6.90 -20.40 -11.37
N LEU A 177 -7.17 -19.39 -10.53
CA LEU A 177 -6.31 -18.93 -9.46
C LEU A 177 -6.95 -19.20 -8.10
N SER A 178 -6.13 -19.46 -7.07
CA SER A 178 -6.58 -19.42 -5.68
C SER A 178 -6.89 -17.98 -5.24
N GLY A 179 -7.66 -17.79 -4.16
CA GLY A 179 -7.97 -16.48 -3.61
C GLY A 179 -6.72 -15.62 -3.33
N GLY A 180 -5.69 -16.23 -2.72
CA GLY A 180 -4.41 -15.55 -2.48
C GLY A 180 -3.66 -15.18 -3.77
N GLN A 181 -3.73 -16.01 -4.82
CA GLN A 181 -3.14 -15.68 -6.12
C GLN A 181 -3.90 -14.53 -6.81
N VAL A 182 -5.24 -14.51 -6.75
CA VAL A 182 -6.07 -13.39 -7.23
C VAL A 182 -5.66 -12.10 -6.53
N GLN A 183 -5.44 -12.14 -5.23
CA GLN A 183 -5.07 -10.96 -4.45
C GLN A 183 -3.66 -10.46 -4.82
N ARG A 184 -2.68 -11.34 -5.00
CA ARG A 184 -1.33 -10.99 -5.49
C ARG A 184 -1.36 -10.36 -6.88
N VAL A 185 -2.19 -10.86 -7.79
CA VAL A 185 -2.38 -10.24 -9.10
C VAL A 185 -3.04 -8.85 -8.96
N GLY A 186 -3.95 -8.67 -8.01
CA GLY A 186 -4.53 -7.37 -7.66
C GLY A 186 -3.48 -6.34 -7.22
N VAL A 187 -2.54 -6.78 -6.37
CA VAL A 187 -1.38 -5.95 -5.94
C VAL A 187 -0.49 -5.61 -7.14
N ALA A 188 -0.11 -6.60 -7.96
CA ALA A 188 0.68 -6.38 -9.17
C ALA A 188 0.01 -5.36 -10.12
N ARG A 189 -1.32 -5.45 -10.29
CA ARG A 189 -2.09 -4.49 -11.11
C ARG A 189 -2.05 -3.06 -10.55
N ALA A 190 -2.16 -2.90 -9.23
CA ALA A 190 -2.08 -1.59 -8.59
C ALA A 190 -0.69 -0.94 -8.75
N LEU A 191 0.37 -1.76 -8.71
CA LEU A 191 1.75 -1.31 -8.92
C LEU A 191 2.08 -1.01 -10.38
N ALA A 192 1.29 -1.53 -11.35
CA ALA A 192 1.61 -1.45 -12.76
C ALA A 192 1.60 -0.03 -13.33
N ALA A 193 0.77 0.85 -12.79
CA ALA A 193 0.66 2.24 -13.20
C ALA A 193 1.80 3.14 -12.71
N ASP A 194 2.63 2.63 -11.81
CA ASP A 194 3.67 3.41 -11.12
C ASP A 194 3.13 4.70 -10.44
N ALA A 195 1.90 4.63 -9.97
CA ALA A 195 1.20 5.75 -9.35
C ALA A 195 1.90 6.22 -8.07
N PRO A 196 1.92 7.55 -7.77
CA PRO A 196 2.52 8.09 -6.55
C PRO A 196 1.73 7.73 -5.28
N VAL A 197 0.44 7.46 -5.42
CA VAL A 197 -0.46 7.08 -4.33
C VAL A 197 -0.95 5.64 -4.55
N LEU A 198 -0.86 4.81 -3.50
CA LEU A 198 -1.41 3.46 -3.47
C LEU A 198 -2.45 3.34 -2.36
N LEU A 199 -3.63 2.88 -2.70
CA LEU A 199 -4.70 2.58 -1.76
C LEU A 199 -4.87 1.06 -1.69
N MET A 200 -4.82 0.49 -0.49
CA MET A 200 -4.88 -0.95 -0.28
C MET A 200 -5.97 -1.29 0.74
N ASP A 201 -7.03 -1.96 0.28
CA ASP A 201 -8.19 -2.35 1.09
C ASP A 201 -8.06 -3.83 1.47
N GLU A 202 -7.56 -4.14 2.66
CA GLU A 202 -7.29 -5.48 3.18
C GLU A 202 -6.54 -6.40 2.19
N PRO A 203 -5.38 -5.95 1.65
CA PRO A 203 -4.73 -6.61 0.51
C PRO A 203 -4.22 -8.02 0.79
N PHE A 204 -4.12 -8.42 2.06
CA PHE A 204 -3.56 -9.73 2.46
C PHE A 204 -4.56 -10.62 3.22
N SER A 205 -5.85 -10.23 3.31
CA SER A 205 -6.86 -10.94 4.10
C SER A 205 -7.12 -12.37 3.64
N ALA A 206 -6.99 -12.66 2.34
CA ALA A 206 -7.19 -13.98 1.76
C ALA A 206 -5.88 -14.72 1.42
N VAL A 207 -4.74 -14.24 1.95
CA VAL A 207 -3.41 -14.80 1.67
C VAL A 207 -2.96 -15.69 2.82
N ASP A 208 -2.34 -16.82 2.48
CA ASP A 208 -1.70 -17.73 3.43
C ASP A 208 -0.68 -16.99 4.32
N PRO A 209 -0.57 -17.29 5.62
CA PRO A 209 0.31 -16.57 6.56
C PRO A 209 1.78 -16.51 6.13
N VAL A 210 2.32 -17.58 5.57
CA VAL A 210 3.73 -17.61 5.12
C VAL A 210 3.93 -16.64 3.94
N VAL A 211 3.05 -16.75 2.94
CA VAL A 211 3.10 -15.88 1.76
C VAL A 211 2.77 -14.43 2.12
N ARG A 212 1.88 -14.18 3.09
CA ARG A 212 1.57 -12.86 3.63
C ARG A 212 2.82 -12.16 4.14
N THR A 213 3.62 -12.87 4.96
CA THR A 213 4.88 -12.33 5.49
C THR A 213 5.84 -11.92 4.38
N ASP A 214 5.96 -12.68 3.31
CA ASP A 214 6.84 -12.34 2.19
C ASP A 214 6.32 -11.15 1.37
N LEU A 215 5.00 -11.05 1.17
CA LEU A 215 4.39 -9.89 0.52
C LEU A 215 4.50 -8.61 1.35
N GLN A 216 4.41 -8.70 2.66
CA GLN A 216 4.64 -7.58 3.57
C GLN A 216 6.08 -7.08 3.47
N LYS A 217 7.07 -7.99 3.50
CA LYS A 217 8.47 -7.63 3.30
C LYS A 217 8.71 -6.98 1.93
N GLU A 218 8.09 -7.50 0.88
CA GLU A 218 8.23 -6.95 -0.47
C GLU A 218 7.57 -5.56 -0.59
N LEU A 219 6.40 -5.36 0.04
CA LEU A 219 5.77 -4.05 0.12
C LEU A 219 6.68 -3.02 0.79
N LEU A 220 7.33 -3.39 1.89
CA LEU A 220 8.28 -2.54 2.59
C LEU A 220 9.52 -2.21 1.75
N ARG A 221 10.06 -3.19 1.01
CA ARG A 221 11.18 -2.96 0.06
C ARG A 221 10.79 -2.01 -1.06
N LEU A 222 9.62 -2.21 -1.65
CA LEU A 222 9.10 -1.34 -2.69
C LEU A 222 8.89 0.08 -2.17
N GLN A 223 8.36 0.22 -0.95
CA GLN A 223 8.16 1.52 -0.32
C GLN A 223 9.47 2.25 -0.07
N ALA A 224 10.50 1.57 0.45
CA ALA A 224 11.82 2.16 0.69
C ALA A 224 12.44 2.70 -0.61
N ARG A 225 12.25 1.99 -1.74
CA ARG A 225 12.82 2.38 -3.04
C ARG A 225 12.03 3.47 -3.77
N LEU A 226 10.71 3.48 -3.63
CA LEU A 226 9.83 4.29 -4.48
C LEU A 226 9.20 5.47 -3.75
N ALA A 227 9.35 5.56 -2.43
CA ALA A 227 8.80 6.60 -1.55
C ALA A 227 7.34 6.97 -1.87
N LYS A 228 6.50 5.97 -2.20
CA LYS A 228 5.09 6.18 -2.55
C LYS A 228 4.27 6.47 -1.30
N THR A 229 3.25 7.29 -1.42
CA THR A 229 2.23 7.46 -0.37
C THR A 229 1.30 6.27 -0.38
N ILE A 230 1.28 5.48 0.68
CA ILE A 230 0.45 4.27 0.78
C ILE A 230 -0.56 4.45 1.89
N VAL A 231 -1.84 4.25 1.57
CA VAL A 231 -2.91 4.11 2.57
C VAL A 231 -3.34 2.65 2.59
N PHE A 232 -3.11 2.02 3.72
CA PHE A 232 -3.32 0.59 3.92
C PHE A 232 -4.43 0.36 4.94
N VAL A 233 -5.48 -0.36 4.58
CA VAL A 233 -6.57 -0.74 5.50
C VAL A 233 -6.39 -2.16 5.95
N THR A 234 -6.48 -2.39 7.26
CA THR A 234 -6.51 -3.70 7.87
C THR A 234 -7.39 -3.71 9.12
N HIS A 235 -7.80 -4.89 9.57
CA HIS A 235 -8.39 -5.10 10.88
C HIS A 235 -7.39 -5.71 11.89
N ASP A 236 -6.18 -6.00 11.43
CA ASP A 236 -5.09 -6.62 12.19
C ASP A 236 -4.11 -5.54 12.67
N ILE A 237 -4.03 -5.37 14.00
CA ILE A 237 -3.15 -4.39 14.62
C ILE A 237 -1.67 -4.77 14.48
N ASP A 238 -1.32 -6.08 14.47
CA ASP A 238 0.05 -6.53 14.27
C ASP A 238 0.54 -6.14 12.88
N GLU A 239 -0.32 -6.26 11.87
CA GLU A 239 -0.04 -5.80 10.52
C GLU A 239 0.15 -4.28 10.48
N ALA A 240 -0.68 -3.52 11.22
CA ALA A 240 -0.54 -2.07 11.32
C ALA A 240 0.77 -1.65 11.97
N LEU A 241 1.15 -2.28 13.08
CA LEU A 241 2.41 -2.02 13.78
C LEU A 241 3.65 -2.39 12.94
N LEU A 242 3.53 -3.47 12.14
CA LEU A 242 4.61 -3.92 11.27
C LEU A 242 4.81 -3.01 10.06
N LEU A 243 3.73 -2.61 9.39
CA LEU A 243 3.77 -1.95 8.10
C LEU A 243 3.74 -0.41 8.21
N GLY A 244 3.02 0.14 9.18
CA GLY A 244 2.77 1.58 9.27
C GLY A 244 4.00 2.40 9.65
N ASP A 245 4.22 3.52 8.98
CA ASP A 245 5.01 4.63 9.48
C ASP A 245 4.15 5.48 10.42
N THR A 246 2.85 5.59 10.09
CA THR A 246 1.80 6.16 10.93
C THR A 246 0.57 5.26 10.94
N ILE A 247 -0.19 5.30 12.03
CA ILE A 247 -1.39 4.48 12.22
C ILE A 247 -2.55 5.39 12.61
N ALA A 248 -3.66 5.25 11.90
CA ALA A 248 -4.95 5.86 12.22
C ALA A 248 -5.87 4.80 12.82
N VAL A 249 -6.14 4.89 14.12
CA VAL A 249 -7.02 3.97 14.84
C VAL A 249 -8.45 4.51 14.78
N PHE A 250 -9.32 3.80 14.07
CA PHE A 250 -10.74 4.14 13.96
C PHE A 250 -11.56 3.38 15.04
N ALA A 251 -12.37 4.11 15.77
CA ALA A 251 -13.36 3.55 16.69
C ALA A 251 -14.73 3.42 16.02
N GLU A 252 -15.66 2.76 16.71
CA GLU A 252 -17.05 2.69 16.28
C GLU A 252 -17.66 4.08 16.07
N GLY A 253 -18.61 4.20 15.14
CA GLY A 253 -19.21 5.48 14.77
C GLY A 253 -18.32 6.37 13.91
N GLY A 254 -17.22 5.85 13.35
CA GLY A 254 -16.36 6.59 12.42
C GLY A 254 -15.47 7.65 13.04
N ARG A 255 -15.25 7.55 14.36
CA ARG A 255 -14.38 8.46 15.10
C ARG A 255 -12.90 8.04 14.93
N LEU A 256 -12.05 8.99 14.61
CA LEU A 256 -10.61 8.79 14.72
C LEU A 256 -10.22 8.83 16.21
N ALA A 257 -9.88 7.67 16.78
CA ALA A 257 -9.55 7.55 18.19
C ALA A 257 -8.12 8.03 18.47
N GLN A 258 -7.18 7.66 17.61
CA GLN A 258 -5.79 8.11 17.70
C GLN A 258 -5.14 8.08 16.32
N PHE A 259 -4.23 9.02 16.09
CA PHE A 259 -3.31 9.03 14.95
C PHE A 259 -1.90 9.27 15.48
N GLY A 260 -0.94 8.44 15.09
CA GLY A 260 0.44 8.56 15.56
C GLY A 260 1.34 7.46 14.99
N THR A 261 2.57 7.43 15.44
CA THR A 261 3.54 6.38 15.13
C THR A 261 3.16 5.05 15.80
N PRO A 262 3.66 3.90 15.33
CA PRO A 262 3.47 2.62 15.99
C PRO A 262 3.82 2.65 17.49
N GLU A 263 4.90 3.34 17.85
CA GLU A 263 5.31 3.50 19.24
C GLU A 263 4.31 4.30 20.08
N GLU A 264 3.78 5.40 19.54
CA GLU A 264 2.77 6.21 20.24
C GLU A 264 1.49 5.41 20.46
N ILE A 265 1.05 4.64 19.45
CA ILE A 265 -0.14 3.78 19.56
C ILE A 265 0.08 2.68 20.62
N LEU A 266 1.27 2.09 20.67
CA LEU A 266 1.59 0.97 21.56
C LEU A 266 1.81 1.41 23.02
N TYR A 267 2.57 2.51 23.22
CA TYR A 267 3.04 2.90 24.57
C TYR A 267 2.34 4.12 25.15
N SER A 268 1.63 4.88 24.34
CA SER A 268 0.89 6.09 24.76
C SER A 268 -0.54 6.10 24.17
N PRO A 269 -1.35 5.05 24.45
CA PRO A 269 -2.71 4.99 23.93
C PRO A 269 -3.55 6.16 24.47
N ALA A 270 -4.25 6.84 23.54
CA ALA A 270 -5.00 8.06 23.84
C ALA A 270 -6.22 7.83 24.73
N ASP A 271 -6.82 6.65 24.66
CA ASP A 271 -7.99 6.27 25.48
C ASP A 271 -8.00 4.75 25.77
N ASP A 272 -8.97 4.32 26.58
CA ASP A 272 -9.13 2.91 26.97
C ASP A 272 -9.52 2.02 25.79
N PHE A 273 -10.19 2.57 24.77
CA PHE A 273 -10.50 1.85 23.54
C PHE A 273 -9.20 1.48 22.81
N VAL A 274 -8.32 2.44 22.56
CA VAL A 274 -7.05 2.19 21.90
C VAL A 274 -6.20 1.22 22.72
N ARG A 275 -6.11 1.43 24.06
CA ARG A 275 -5.40 0.51 24.95
C ARG A 275 -5.91 -0.92 24.85
N SER A 276 -7.24 -1.12 24.90
CA SER A 276 -7.85 -2.45 24.80
C SER A 276 -7.68 -3.06 23.40
N PHE A 277 -7.71 -2.23 22.36
CA PHE A 277 -7.52 -2.66 20.98
C PHE A 277 -6.11 -3.18 20.74
N VAL A 278 -5.10 -2.49 21.26
CA VAL A 278 -3.67 -2.88 21.15
C VAL A 278 -3.37 -4.09 22.02
N SER A 279 -3.91 -4.15 23.26
CA SER A 279 -3.65 -5.26 24.19
C SER A 279 -4.09 -6.63 23.67
N ARG A 280 -5.07 -6.69 22.78
CA ARG A 280 -5.52 -7.94 22.14
C ARG A 280 -4.44 -8.56 21.25
N SER A 281 -3.55 -7.75 20.69
CA SER A 281 -2.47 -8.13 19.81
C SER A 281 -1.21 -8.56 20.58
N VAL A 282 -0.81 -7.76 21.56
CA VAL A 282 0.45 -7.94 22.33
C VAL A 282 0.46 -9.23 23.16
N ALA A 283 -0.70 -9.86 23.35
CA ALA A 283 -0.77 -11.16 24.04
C ALA A 283 -0.04 -12.30 23.31
N GLY A 284 0.50 -12.06 22.11
CA GLY A 284 1.07 -13.13 21.29
C GLY A 284 2.47 -12.96 20.71
N LEU A 285 2.92 -11.83 20.19
CA LEU A 285 4.05 -11.92 19.24
C LEU A 285 4.99 -10.72 19.07
N LEU A 286 4.69 -9.52 19.56
CA LEU A 286 5.59 -8.37 19.34
C LEU A 286 6.09 -7.78 20.67
N ASP A 287 7.33 -8.13 21.03
CA ASP A 287 8.05 -7.38 22.03
C ASP A 287 8.51 -6.02 21.45
N GLU A 288 8.78 -5.07 22.35
CA GLU A 288 9.27 -3.73 22.00
C GLU A 288 10.49 -3.78 21.06
N GLN A 289 11.32 -4.80 21.20
CA GLN A 289 12.54 -4.96 20.40
C GLN A 289 12.21 -5.29 18.94
N THR A 290 11.16 -6.08 18.67
CA THR A 290 10.76 -6.45 17.31
C THR A 290 10.22 -5.24 16.54
N VAL A 291 9.39 -4.39 17.16
CA VAL A 291 8.88 -3.15 16.55
C VAL A 291 10.01 -2.15 16.30
N ARG A 292 10.88 -1.93 17.30
CA ARG A 292 12.04 -1.04 17.17
C ARG A 292 13.05 -1.54 16.12
N GLN A 293 13.30 -2.84 16.05
CA GLN A 293 14.19 -3.43 15.05
C GLN A 293 13.63 -3.33 13.63
N ALA A 294 12.32 -3.54 13.43
CA ALA A 294 11.68 -3.36 12.14
C ALA A 294 11.84 -1.91 11.65
N ARG A 295 11.64 -0.93 12.53
CA ARG A 295 11.81 0.49 12.20
C ARG A 295 13.27 0.88 11.98
N ALA A 296 14.19 0.43 12.83
CA ALA A 296 15.61 0.71 12.66
C ALA A 296 16.15 0.16 11.33
N ARG A 297 15.70 -1.03 10.92
CA ARG A 297 16.04 -1.62 9.60
C ARG A 297 15.49 -0.79 8.44
N ARG A 298 14.28 -0.22 8.56
CA ARG A 298 13.69 0.67 7.54
C ARG A 298 14.52 1.95 7.40
N LEU A 299 14.81 2.61 8.52
CA LEU A 299 15.58 3.86 8.52
C LEU A 299 17.01 3.65 8.01
N ALA A 300 17.63 2.51 8.31
CA ALA A 300 18.95 2.15 7.80
C ALA A 300 18.90 1.91 6.29
N ALA A 301 17.95 1.12 5.78
CA ALA A 301 17.81 0.86 4.36
C ALA A 301 17.55 2.15 3.57
N SER A 302 16.67 3.04 4.06
CA SER A 302 16.41 4.34 3.43
C SER A 302 17.65 5.26 3.38
N ARG A 303 18.52 5.21 4.40
CA ARG A 303 19.76 5.99 4.45
C ARG A 303 20.84 5.43 3.54
N GLU A 304 20.99 4.11 3.46
CA GLU A 304 21.96 3.45 2.57
C GLU A 304 21.61 3.71 1.09
N GLU A 305 20.33 3.68 0.73
CA GLU A 305 19.89 3.98 -0.63
C GLU A 305 20.04 5.47 -0.98
N GLN A 306 19.75 6.39 -0.06
CA GLN A 306 19.99 7.83 -0.26
C GLN A 306 21.48 8.16 -0.43
N ASN A 307 22.35 7.51 0.33
CA ASN A 307 23.79 7.68 0.19
C ASN A 307 24.31 7.09 -1.13
N SER A 308 23.82 5.93 -1.53
CA SER A 308 24.21 5.31 -2.82
C SER A 308 23.74 6.12 -4.01
N ALA A 309 22.55 6.74 -3.94
CA ALA A 309 22.07 7.64 -4.99
C ALA A 309 22.90 8.94 -5.07
N ALA A 310 23.27 9.51 -3.91
CA ALA A 310 24.09 10.71 -3.85
C ALA A 310 25.57 10.48 -4.29
N GLU A 311 26.08 9.26 -4.14
CA GLU A 311 27.43 8.90 -4.63
C GLU A 311 27.44 8.62 -6.15
N GLY A 312 26.32 8.10 -6.70
CA GLY A 312 26.15 7.91 -8.15
C GLY A 312 26.11 9.24 -8.93
N GLU A 313 25.45 10.27 -8.36
CA GLU A 313 25.40 11.62 -8.98
C GLU A 313 26.72 12.41 -8.92
N LYS A 314 27.68 12.02 -8.06
CA LYS A 314 28.99 12.69 -7.96
C LYS A 314 30.04 12.07 -8.87
N SER A 315 29.75 10.96 -9.54
CA SER A 315 30.68 10.25 -10.42
C SER A 315 30.37 10.38 -11.91
N GLU A 316 29.36 11.16 -12.29
CA GLU A 316 29.09 11.68 -13.64
C GLU A 316 29.49 13.16 -13.71
#